data_e6884f3a7ce7cad91a73e3ef26ac9bee
#
_entry.id   e6884f3a7ce7cad91a73e3ef26ac9bee
#
_cell.length_a   1.000
_cell.length_b   1.000
_cell.length_c   1.000
_cell.angle_alpha   90.00
_cell.angle_beta   90.00
_cell.angle_gamma   90.00
#
_symmetry.space_group_name_H-M   'P 1'
#
loop_
_entity.id
_entity.type
_entity.pdbx_description
1 polymer ?
#
loop_
_entity_poly.entity_id
_entity_poly.type
_entity_poly.pdbx_seq_one_letter_code
_entity_poly.pdbx_strand_id
1 'polypeptide(L)'
;KVLYINQEPYLLPKSGKFLSPELSQTFFQQDIFLGNYGNKDHFKEIRIPKKGDAIKISPENAQLLLHIMLLDGHKLKLVKDSKTYFFTMTSPDELFRRKGKMNVYSPYFPDGELLVPWSINSLPNGILYINDTPISELEEYVVEKDYFWAMGDNRDDSLDSRFWGFVPRDYILGEALFSYFSLDLNTWIPRFTRVGTILE
;
A
#
# COMPACT_ATOMS: atom_id res chain seq x y z
N LYS A 1 1.30 3.59 21.18
CA LYS A 1 1.50 3.59 19.72
C LYS A 1 2.70 4.47 19.39
N VAL A 2 3.82 3.90 18.97
CA VAL A 2 5.04 4.63 18.63
C VAL A 2 5.44 4.24 17.21
N LEU A 3 5.80 5.23 16.39
CA LEU A 3 6.40 5.00 15.08
C LEU A 3 7.92 4.99 15.26
N TYR A 4 8.60 4.05 14.62
CA TYR A 4 10.06 4.00 14.57
C TYR A 4 10.51 4.18 13.12
N ILE A 5 11.52 5.02 12.90
CA ILE A 5 12.21 5.19 11.63
C ILE A 5 13.69 4.90 11.87
N ASN A 6 14.24 3.94 11.13
CA ASN A 6 15.63 3.47 11.32
C ASN A 6 15.94 3.09 12.78
N GLN A 7 14.97 2.41 13.45
CA GLN A 7 15.02 1.99 14.85
C GLN A 7 14.96 3.15 15.88
N GLU A 8 14.85 4.39 15.45
CA GLU A 8 14.67 5.55 16.32
C GLU A 8 13.19 5.91 16.45
N PRO A 9 12.71 6.24 17.67
CA PRO A 9 11.32 6.64 17.86
C PRO A 9 11.05 7.98 17.17
N TYR A 10 10.08 8.02 16.31
CA TYR A 10 9.64 9.22 15.61
C TYR A 10 8.51 9.91 16.37
N LEU A 11 8.73 11.16 16.74
CA LEU A 11 7.70 11.98 17.36
C LEU A 11 6.65 12.37 16.32
N LEU A 12 5.38 12.10 16.64
CA LEU A 12 4.30 12.55 15.78
C LEU A 12 4.30 14.07 15.66
N PRO A 13 3.93 14.60 14.48
CA PRO A 13 3.66 16.03 14.36
C PRO A 13 2.57 16.45 15.36
N LYS A 14 2.54 17.73 15.72
CA LYS A 14 1.56 18.29 16.70
C LYS A 14 0.09 17.99 16.34
N SER A 15 -0.17 17.81 15.04
CA SER A 15 -1.49 17.41 14.51
C SER A 15 -1.77 15.93 14.62
N GLY A 16 -0.75 15.10 14.83
CA GLY A 16 -0.88 13.65 14.91
C GLY A 16 -1.71 13.21 16.12
N LYS A 17 -2.67 12.33 15.88
CA LYS A 17 -3.61 11.87 16.91
C LYS A 17 -3.75 10.37 16.90
N PHE A 18 -3.85 9.81 18.11
CA PHE A 18 -4.35 8.47 18.38
C PHE A 18 -5.64 8.63 19.18
N LEU A 19 -6.77 8.35 18.56
CA LEU A 19 -8.10 8.56 19.15
C LEU A 19 -8.72 7.27 19.67
N SER A 20 -8.30 6.13 19.14
CA SER A 20 -8.82 4.81 19.50
C SER A 20 -7.87 4.07 20.43
N PRO A 21 -8.37 3.14 21.25
CA PRO A 21 -7.54 2.19 21.98
C PRO A 21 -6.63 1.42 21.02
N GLU A 22 -5.46 1.04 21.49
CA GLU A 22 -4.51 0.24 20.73
C GLU A 22 -5.08 -1.18 20.51
N LEU A 23 -4.96 -1.67 19.28
CA LEU A 23 -5.35 -3.03 18.94
C LEU A 23 -4.41 -4.03 19.64
N SER A 24 -4.93 -5.22 19.95
CA SER A 24 -4.05 -6.30 20.42
C SER A 24 -3.04 -6.66 19.34
N GLN A 25 -1.81 -6.97 19.76
CA GLN A 25 -0.75 -7.41 18.86
C GLN A 25 -1.11 -8.69 18.11
N THR A 26 -1.98 -9.52 18.68
CA THR A 26 -2.48 -10.76 18.08
C THR A 26 -3.70 -10.54 17.18
N PHE A 27 -4.23 -9.31 17.12
CA PHE A 27 -5.38 -9.03 16.27
C PHE A 27 -4.97 -9.10 14.80
N PHE A 28 -5.61 -10.00 14.06
CA PHE A 28 -5.39 -10.16 12.62
C PHE A 28 -6.23 -9.16 11.82
N GLN A 29 -5.58 -8.37 10.99
CA GLN A 29 -6.22 -7.41 10.11
C GLN A 29 -6.02 -7.81 8.65
N GLN A 30 -7.12 -8.16 7.95
CA GLN A 30 -7.07 -8.74 6.60
C GLN A 30 -6.62 -7.78 5.52
N ASP A 31 -6.92 -6.50 5.69
CA ASP A 31 -6.69 -5.43 4.72
C ASP A 31 -5.35 -4.72 4.90
N ILE A 32 -4.48 -5.22 5.78
CA ILE A 32 -3.14 -4.66 5.97
C ILE A 32 -2.24 -5.02 4.79
N PHE A 33 -1.34 -4.12 4.41
CA PHE A 33 -0.38 -4.35 3.33
C PHE A 33 0.44 -5.63 3.58
N LEU A 34 0.63 -6.43 2.53
CA LEU A 34 1.26 -7.76 2.55
C LEU A 34 0.59 -8.79 3.48
N GLY A 35 -0.62 -8.52 3.96
CA GLY A 35 -1.49 -9.49 4.64
C GLY A 35 -1.01 -10.08 5.96
N ASN A 36 0.30 -10.31 6.14
CA ASN A 36 0.91 -10.93 7.32
C ASN A 36 1.79 -9.99 8.13
N TYR A 37 1.73 -8.69 7.85
CA TYR A 37 2.56 -7.66 8.50
C TYR A 37 1.96 -7.11 9.81
N GLY A 38 0.97 -7.78 10.37
CA GLY A 38 0.37 -7.41 11.65
C GLY A 38 -0.95 -6.68 11.50
N ASN A 39 -1.09 -5.54 12.14
CA ASN A 39 -2.27 -4.67 12.04
C ASN A 39 -1.84 -3.19 12.01
N LYS A 40 -2.81 -2.28 11.89
CA LYS A 40 -2.52 -0.85 11.77
C LYS A 40 -1.73 -0.25 12.95
N ASP A 41 -1.81 -0.87 14.13
CA ASP A 41 -1.15 -0.40 15.35
C ASP A 41 0.18 -1.14 15.63
N HIS A 42 0.28 -2.37 15.15
CA HIS A 42 1.44 -3.26 15.29
C HIS A 42 1.88 -3.75 13.90
N PHE A 43 2.30 -2.82 13.06
CA PHE A 43 2.84 -3.12 11.74
C PHE A 43 4.30 -3.56 11.88
N LYS A 44 4.66 -4.67 11.22
CA LYS A 44 6.05 -5.17 11.23
C LYS A 44 6.97 -4.19 10.54
N GLU A 45 8.26 -4.29 10.89
CA GLU A 45 9.31 -3.55 10.20
C GLU A 45 9.27 -3.84 8.69
N ILE A 46 9.35 -2.79 7.89
CA ILE A 46 9.40 -2.88 6.44
C ILE A 46 10.49 -1.95 5.91
N ARG A 47 11.31 -2.48 5.02
CA ARG A 47 12.28 -1.66 4.28
C ARG A 47 11.58 -1.02 3.09
N ILE A 48 11.68 0.30 2.98
CA ILE A 48 11.17 1.05 1.83
C ILE A 48 12.20 0.94 0.70
N PRO A 49 11.84 0.37 -0.46
CA PRO A 49 12.78 0.19 -1.56
C PRO A 49 13.14 1.54 -2.19
N LYS A 50 14.34 1.59 -2.75
CA LYS A 50 14.80 2.71 -3.58
C LYS A 50 15.33 2.21 -4.91
N LYS A 51 15.41 3.09 -5.87
CA LYS A 51 15.99 2.79 -7.18
C LYS A 51 17.39 2.19 -7.05
N GLY A 52 17.60 1.07 -7.73
CA GLY A 52 18.85 0.32 -7.72
C GLY A 52 18.98 -0.72 -6.61
N ASP A 53 18.02 -0.82 -5.67
CA ASP A 53 18.00 -1.92 -4.72
C ASP A 53 17.75 -3.24 -5.45
N ALA A 54 18.60 -4.24 -5.20
CA ALA A 54 18.40 -5.61 -5.67
C ALA A 54 17.62 -6.41 -4.63
N ILE A 55 16.50 -6.99 -5.04
CA ILE A 55 15.65 -7.83 -4.19
C ILE A 55 15.68 -9.24 -4.74
N LYS A 56 16.17 -10.19 -3.92
CA LYS A 56 16.20 -11.60 -4.29
C LYS A 56 14.79 -12.11 -4.57
N ILE A 57 14.64 -12.84 -5.67
CA ILE A 57 13.37 -13.50 -5.99
C ILE A 57 13.25 -14.77 -5.16
N SER A 58 12.28 -14.77 -4.25
CA SER A 58 12.01 -15.91 -3.37
C SER A 58 10.52 -15.93 -2.99
N PRO A 59 9.98 -17.05 -2.55
CA PRO A 59 8.59 -17.12 -2.09
C PRO A 59 8.26 -16.13 -0.98
N GLU A 60 9.21 -15.85 -0.09
CA GLU A 60 9.02 -14.92 1.03
C GLU A 60 8.85 -13.47 0.56
N ASN A 61 9.52 -13.11 -0.55
CA ASN A 61 9.47 -11.78 -1.13
C ASN A 61 8.44 -11.63 -2.26
N ALA A 62 7.74 -12.71 -2.61
CA ALA A 62 6.92 -12.76 -3.82
C ALA A 62 5.83 -11.68 -3.85
N GLN A 63 5.14 -11.43 -2.73
CA GLN A 63 4.10 -10.40 -2.66
C GLN A 63 4.68 -8.99 -2.78
N LEU A 64 5.81 -8.74 -2.10
CA LEU A 64 6.53 -7.48 -2.17
C LEU A 64 7.01 -7.19 -3.59
N LEU A 65 7.62 -8.18 -4.23
CA LEU A 65 8.12 -8.09 -5.60
C LEU A 65 6.98 -7.82 -6.60
N LEU A 66 5.87 -8.55 -6.48
CA LEU A 66 4.69 -8.35 -7.31
C LEU A 66 4.20 -6.90 -7.24
N HIS A 67 4.13 -6.36 -6.03
CA HIS A 67 3.70 -4.99 -5.81
C HIS A 67 4.66 -3.96 -6.44
N ILE A 68 5.97 -4.13 -6.21
CA ILE A 68 7.00 -3.22 -6.74
C ILE A 68 7.05 -3.29 -8.27
N MET A 69 7.07 -4.49 -8.85
CA MET A 69 7.11 -4.69 -10.31
C MET A 69 5.92 -4.03 -11.01
N LEU A 70 4.71 -4.12 -10.41
CA LEU A 70 3.53 -3.44 -10.95
C LEU A 70 3.66 -1.91 -10.86
N LEU A 71 4.18 -1.38 -9.74
CA LEU A 71 4.40 0.05 -9.57
C LEU A 71 5.51 0.59 -10.47
N ASP A 72 6.51 -0.23 -10.80
CA ASP A 72 7.54 0.09 -11.80
C ASP A 72 6.96 0.11 -13.23
N GLY A 73 5.78 -0.50 -13.44
CA GLY A 73 5.04 -0.47 -14.69
C GLY A 73 5.17 -1.73 -15.54
N HIS A 74 5.69 -2.80 -14.96
CA HIS A 74 5.82 -4.09 -15.65
C HIS A 74 4.47 -4.79 -15.82
N LYS A 75 4.35 -5.55 -16.91
CA LYS A 75 3.20 -6.43 -17.15
C LYS A 75 3.44 -7.76 -16.46
N LEU A 76 2.60 -8.06 -15.50
CA LEU A 76 2.64 -9.33 -14.78
C LEU A 76 1.46 -10.21 -15.21
N LYS A 77 1.73 -11.48 -15.44
CA LYS A 77 0.70 -12.48 -15.72
C LYS A 77 0.95 -13.77 -14.95
N LEU A 78 -0.13 -14.43 -14.59
CA LEU A 78 -0.13 -15.75 -13.98
C LEU A 78 -0.78 -16.74 -14.94
N VAL A 79 -0.11 -17.84 -15.22
CA VAL A 79 -0.68 -18.96 -15.98
C VAL A 79 -1.04 -20.07 -14.99
N LYS A 80 -2.32 -20.41 -14.92
CA LYS A 80 -2.87 -21.43 -14.03
C LYS A 80 -3.98 -22.20 -14.73
N ASP A 81 -3.95 -23.52 -14.67
CA ASP A 81 -4.99 -24.40 -15.22
C ASP A 81 -5.35 -24.05 -16.68
N SER A 82 -4.32 -23.80 -17.52
CA SER A 82 -4.44 -23.39 -18.93
C SER A 82 -5.13 -22.03 -19.14
N LYS A 83 -5.34 -21.24 -18.10
CA LYS A 83 -5.85 -19.87 -18.16
C LYS A 83 -4.73 -18.89 -17.83
N THR A 84 -4.79 -17.72 -18.46
CA THR A 84 -3.89 -16.61 -18.22
C THR A 84 -4.66 -15.50 -17.50
N TYR A 85 -4.08 -15.00 -16.41
CA TYR A 85 -4.59 -13.89 -15.62
C TYR A 85 -3.58 -12.76 -15.64
N PHE A 86 -4.02 -11.55 -15.91
CA PHE A 86 -3.17 -10.37 -15.91
C PHE A 86 -3.33 -9.63 -14.58
N PHE A 87 -2.20 -9.30 -13.96
CA PHE A 87 -2.23 -8.50 -12.74
C PHE A 87 -2.51 -7.03 -13.08
N THR A 88 -3.45 -6.45 -12.38
CA THR A 88 -3.82 -5.05 -12.53
C THR A 88 -3.83 -4.38 -11.18
N MET A 89 -3.14 -3.25 -11.08
CA MET A 89 -3.25 -2.37 -9.93
C MET A 89 -4.62 -1.68 -9.97
N THR A 90 -5.40 -1.89 -8.94
CA THR A 90 -6.74 -1.31 -8.85
C THR A 90 -6.77 -0.22 -7.79
N SER A 91 -7.33 0.93 -8.14
CA SER A 91 -7.57 1.99 -7.16
C SER A 91 -8.59 1.53 -6.10
N PRO A 92 -8.51 2.08 -4.87
CA PRO A 92 -9.48 1.82 -3.82
C PRO A 92 -10.94 2.03 -4.26
N ASP A 93 -11.19 3.09 -5.01
CA ASP A 93 -12.51 3.44 -5.52
C ASP A 93 -13.05 2.42 -6.51
N GLU A 94 -12.19 1.87 -7.33
CA GLU A 94 -12.56 0.84 -8.28
C GLU A 94 -12.81 -0.50 -7.59
N LEU A 95 -11.99 -0.88 -6.62
CA LEU A 95 -12.24 -2.02 -5.75
C LEU A 95 -13.59 -1.89 -5.05
N PHE A 96 -13.91 -0.71 -4.51
CA PHE A 96 -15.17 -0.45 -3.85
C PHE A 96 -16.36 -0.55 -4.80
N ARG A 97 -16.25 0.00 -6.01
CA ARG A 97 -17.28 -0.10 -7.06
C ARG A 97 -17.50 -1.53 -7.55
N ARG A 98 -16.43 -2.34 -7.62
CA ARG A 98 -16.49 -3.75 -8.04
C ARG A 98 -16.96 -4.66 -6.91
N LYS A 99 -16.84 -4.25 -5.65
CA LYS A 99 -17.20 -5.01 -4.44
C LYS A 99 -18.65 -5.51 -4.42
N GLY A 100 -19.58 -4.79 -5.03
CA GLY A 100 -20.98 -5.21 -5.15
C GLY A 100 -21.25 -6.32 -6.17
N LYS A 101 -20.24 -6.69 -6.98
CA LYS A 101 -20.37 -7.70 -8.07
C LYS A 101 -19.47 -8.92 -7.86
N MET A 102 -18.69 -8.97 -6.76
CA MET A 102 -17.66 -9.96 -6.56
C MET A 102 -17.70 -10.61 -5.19
N ASN A 103 -17.27 -11.88 -5.17
CA ASN A 103 -16.80 -12.48 -3.93
C ASN A 103 -15.48 -11.80 -3.54
N VAL A 104 -15.51 -11.00 -2.50
CA VAL A 104 -14.39 -10.16 -2.01
C VAL A 104 -13.12 -10.99 -1.69
N TYR A 105 -13.27 -12.29 -1.58
CA TYR A 105 -12.20 -13.23 -1.22
C TYR A 105 -11.55 -13.91 -2.43
N SER A 106 -12.03 -13.67 -3.64
CA SER A 106 -11.41 -14.20 -4.83
C SER A 106 -10.82 -13.07 -5.68
N PRO A 107 -9.49 -13.02 -5.86
CA PRO A 107 -8.87 -12.01 -6.71
C PRO A 107 -9.08 -12.30 -8.20
N TYR A 108 -9.67 -13.44 -8.55
CA TYR A 108 -9.84 -13.86 -9.94
C TYR A 108 -11.14 -13.31 -10.53
N PHE A 109 -11.01 -12.60 -11.64
CA PHE A 109 -12.15 -12.15 -12.43
C PHE A 109 -12.43 -13.07 -13.60
N PRO A 110 -13.70 -13.20 -14.02
CA PRO A 110 -14.08 -14.03 -15.17
C PRO A 110 -13.43 -13.63 -16.49
N ASP A 111 -13.05 -12.37 -16.64
CA ASP A 111 -12.39 -11.79 -17.81
C ASP A 111 -10.87 -12.01 -17.86
N GLY A 112 -10.32 -12.77 -16.91
CA GLY A 112 -8.89 -13.08 -16.84
C GLY A 112 -8.03 -12.01 -16.15
N GLU A 113 -8.64 -11.04 -15.50
CA GLU A 113 -7.93 -10.12 -14.63
C GLU A 113 -7.67 -10.74 -13.25
N LEU A 114 -6.50 -10.47 -12.70
CA LEU A 114 -6.15 -10.73 -11.32
C LEU A 114 -5.88 -9.40 -10.63
N LEU A 115 -6.79 -8.95 -9.81
CA LEU A 115 -6.55 -7.76 -9.03
C LEU A 115 -5.55 -8.07 -7.93
N VAL A 116 -4.58 -7.20 -7.78
CA VAL A 116 -3.71 -7.16 -6.62
C VAL A 116 -4.34 -6.21 -5.62
N PRO A 117 -5.22 -6.67 -4.74
CA PRO A 117 -5.56 -5.92 -3.55
C PRO A 117 -4.30 -5.85 -2.71
N TRP A 118 -4.19 -4.84 -1.91
CA TRP A 118 -3.06 -4.61 -1.01
C TRP A 118 -2.82 -5.76 -0.03
N SER A 119 -3.78 -6.65 0.12
CA SER A 119 -3.84 -7.72 1.10
C SER A 119 -3.94 -9.12 0.48
N ILE A 120 -3.14 -9.43 -0.54
CA ILE A 120 -3.04 -10.82 -0.97
C ILE A 120 -2.24 -11.59 0.07
N ASN A 121 -2.94 -12.41 0.86
CA ASN A 121 -2.31 -13.25 1.90
C ASN A 121 -1.47 -14.39 1.34
N SER A 122 -1.66 -14.75 0.06
CA SER A 122 -0.87 -15.76 -0.63
C SER A 122 -0.91 -15.54 -2.14
N LEU A 123 0.21 -15.73 -2.81
CA LEU A 123 0.20 -15.79 -4.27
C LEU A 123 -0.60 -17.01 -4.73
N PRO A 124 -1.43 -16.84 -5.76
CA PRO A 124 -2.12 -17.97 -6.36
C PRO A 124 -1.13 -18.96 -6.97
N ASN A 125 -1.42 -20.27 -6.86
CA ASN A 125 -0.61 -21.29 -7.52
C ASN A 125 -0.61 -21.10 -9.03
N GLY A 126 0.54 -21.20 -9.66
CA GLY A 126 0.70 -21.05 -11.11
C GLY A 126 2.12 -20.63 -11.48
N ILE A 127 2.33 -20.38 -12.77
CA ILE A 127 3.61 -19.86 -13.28
C ILE A 127 3.46 -18.34 -13.47
N LEU A 128 4.29 -17.60 -12.76
CA LEU A 128 4.30 -16.15 -12.79
C LEU A 128 5.31 -15.64 -13.83
N TYR A 129 4.90 -14.66 -14.62
CA TYR A 129 5.73 -14.03 -15.65
C TYR A 129 5.81 -12.53 -15.42
N ILE A 130 6.97 -11.95 -15.71
CA ILE A 130 7.22 -10.52 -15.84
C ILE A 130 7.64 -10.21 -17.28
N ASN A 131 6.91 -9.36 -17.99
CA ASN A 131 7.20 -8.99 -19.39
C ASN A 131 7.49 -10.21 -20.28
N ASP A 132 6.70 -11.27 -20.13
CA ASP A 132 6.82 -12.56 -20.83
C ASP A 132 7.97 -13.49 -20.41
N THR A 133 8.80 -13.08 -19.45
CA THR A 133 9.84 -13.94 -18.86
C THR A 133 9.30 -14.61 -17.59
N PRO A 134 9.44 -15.95 -17.43
CA PRO A 134 9.10 -16.61 -16.17
C PRO A 134 9.92 -16.03 -15.02
N ILE A 135 9.27 -15.69 -13.90
CA ILE A 135 9.99 -15.15 -12.73
C ILE A 135 10.99 -16.14 -12.17
N SER A 136 10.76 -17.44 -12.35
CA SER A 136 11.69 -18.49 -11.92
C SER A 136 13.05 -18.48 -12.65
N GLU A 137 13.17 -17.79 -13.78
CA GLU A 137 14.43 -17.63 -14.53
C GLU A 137 15.26 -16.43 -14.01
N LEU A 138 14.72 -15.64 -13.11
CA LEU A 138 15.39 -14.48 -12.54
C LEU A 138 15.89 -14.79 -11.13
N GLU A 139 17.10 -14.39 -10.80
CA GLU A 139 17.68 -14.53 -9.45
C GLU A 139 17.28 -13.37 -8.54
N GLU A 140 17.27 -12.17 -9.10
CA GLU A 140 16.93 -10.93 -8.39
C GLU A 140 16.17 -9.96 -9.28
N TYR A 141 15.48 -9.04 -8.66
CA TYR A 141 14.83 -7.89 -9.29
C TYR A 141 15.47 -6.60 -8.84
N VAL A 142 15.86 -5.74 -9.79
CA VAL A 142 16.42 -4.42 -9.50
C VAL A 142 15.31 -3.38 -9.56
N VAL A 143 15.07 -2.72 -8.46
CA VAL A 143 14.03 -1.69 -8.29
C VAL A 143 14.31 -0.50 -9.21
N GLU A 144 13.33 -0.06 -9.98
CA GLU A 144 13.51 0.96 -11.03
C GLU A 144 13.17 2.37 -10.56
N LYS A 145 12.38 2.52 -9.48
CA LYS A 145 11.93 3.81 -8.94
C LYS A 145 12.26 3.97 -7.46
N ASP A 146 12.27 5.22 -7.01
CA ASP A 146 12.27 5.53 -5.58
C ASP A 146 10.85 5.45 -5.03
N TYR A 147 10.71 4.89 -3.83
CA TYR A 147 9.46 4.70 -3.14
C TYR A 147 9.40 5.44 -1.82
N PHE A 148 8.20 5.78 -1.40
CA PHE A 148 7.90 6.46 -0.15
C PHE A 148 6.85 5.68 0.63
N TRP A 149 6.81 5.95 1.92
CA TRP A 149 5.80 5.42 2.83
C TRP A 149 5.02 6.59 3.40
N ALA A 150 3.78 6.75 2.95
CA ALA A 150 2.92 7.84 3.38
C ALA A 150 2.05 7.39 4.55
N MET A 151 1.97 8.20 5.58
CA MET A 151 1.13 7.91 6.75
C MET A 151 0.29 9.14 7.09
N GLY A 152 -1.02 8.93 7.28
CA GLY A 152 -1.91 9.98 7.73
C GLY A 152 -1.60 10.42 9.15
N ASP A 153 -1.75 11.70 9.46
CA ASP A 153 -1.59 12.26 10.81
C ASP A 153 -2.67 11.77 11.78
N ASN A 154 -3.89 11.52 11.28
CA ASN A 154 -4.91 10.79 12.02
C ASN A 154 -4.69 9.28 11.88
N ARG A 155 -3.82 8.73 12.72
CA ARG A 155 -3.35 7.33 12.66
C ARG A 155 -4.44 6.28 12.72
N ASP A 156 -5.52 6.57 13.43
CA ASP A 156 -6.61 5.62 13.67
C ASP A 156 -7.63 5.58 12.53
N ASP A 157 -7.75 6.68 11.78
CA ASP A 157 -8.73 6.86 10.71
C ASP A 157 -8.05 7.34 9.43
N SER A 158 -7.02 6.59 9.02
CA SER A 158 -6.28 6.84 7.79
C SER A 158 -6.12 5.56 6.99
N LEU A 159 -6.55 5.61 5.74
CA LEU A 159 -6.26 4.59 4.75
C LEU A 159 -4.95 4.98 4.05
N ASP A 160 -3.82 4.62 4.65
CA ASP A 160 -2.47 5.02 4.23
C ASP A 160 -1.59 3.83 3.80
N SER A 161 -0.28 4.02 3.70
CA SER A 161 0.66 2.99 3.23
C SER A 161 0.62 1.69 4.03
N ARG A 162 0.14 1.70 5.27
CA ARG A 162 -0.08 0.47 6.05
C ARG A 162 -1.09 -0.46 5.37
N PHE A 163 -1.94 0.08 4.50
CA PHE A 163 -2.98 -0.65 3.78
C PHE A 163 -2.63 -0.87 2.31
N TRP A 164 -2.22 0.15 1.58
CA TRP A 164 -1.99 0.07 0.14
C TRP A 164 -0.51 0.05 -0.27
N GLY A 165 0.44 0.17 0.67
CA GLY A 165 1.86 -0.04 0.43
C GLY A 165 2.62 1.20 -0.04
N PHE A 166 3.56 1.01 -0.95
CA PHE A 166 4.51 2.04 -1.37
C PHE A 166 3.91 3.06 -2.34
N VAL A 167 4.44 4.30 -2.28
CA VAL A 167 4.13 5.40 -3.18
C VAL A 167 5.33 5.63 -4.09
N PRO A 168 5.22 5.44 -5.41
CA PRO A 168 6.26 5.84 -6.34
C PRO A 168 6.48 7.35 -6.29
N ARG A 169 7.71 7.80 -6.51
CA ARG A 169 8.06 9.24 -6.56
C ARG A 169 7.14 10.03 -7.50
N ASP A 170 6.77 9.43 -8.61
CA ASP A 170 5.93 10.06 -9.64
C ASP A 170 4.51 10.38 -9.19
N TYR A 171 4.05 9.77 -8.09
CA TYR A 171 2.72 10.00 -7.51
C TYR A 171 2.70 11.13 -6.48
N ILE A 172 3.87 11.64 -6.08
CA ILE A 172 3.98 12.75 -5.16
C ILE A 172 3.93 14.05 -5.95
N LEU A 173 2.81 14.76 -5.87
CA LEU A 173 2.57 16.00 -6.61
C LEU A 173 3.31 17.18 -5.99
N GLY A 174 3.48 17.19 -4.67
CA GLY A 174 4.11 18.28 -3.95
C GLY A 174 3.82 18.23 -2.46
N GLU A 175 4.36 19.21 -1.75
CA GLU A 175 4.15 19.45 -0.33
C GLU A 175 3.15 20.57 -0.12
N ALA A 176 2.24 20.38 0.85
CA ALA A 176 1.31 21.42 1.24
C ALA A 176 2.01 22.43 2.15
N LEU A 177 2.14 23.68 1.70
CA LEU A 177 2.89 24.71 2.42
C LEU A 177 2.04 25.48 3.43
N PHE A 178 0.80 25.76 3.10
CA PHE A 178 -0.09 26.51 4.01
C PHE A 178 -1.56 26.22 3.74
N SER A 179 -2.39 26.43 4.76
CA SER A 179 -3.85 26.36 4.65
C SER A 179 -4.43 27.73 4.30
N TYR A 180 -5.02 27.88 3.11
CA TYR A 180 -5.69 29.14 2.72
C TYR A 180 -7.14 29.22 3.17
N PHE A 181 -7.77 28.06 3.45
CA PHE A 181 -9.16 28.00 3.92
C PHE A 181 -9.38 26.77 4.80
N SER A 182 -10.18 26.91 5.85
CA SER A 182 -10.58 25.79 6.71
C SER A 182 -12.03 25.98 7.14
N LEU A 183 -12.82 24.92 7.01
CA LEU A 183 -14.23 24.89 7.38
C LEU A 183 -14.46 23.84 8.47
N ASP A 184 -15.29 24.17 9.45
CA ASP A 184 -15.81 23.16 10.38
C ASP A 184 -17.02 22.49 9.73
N LEU A 185 -16.88 21.19 9.40
CA LEU A 185 -17.93 20.44 8.70
C LEU A 185 -19.17 20.17 9.56
N ASN A 186 -19.08 20.28 10.88
CA ASN A 186 -20.22 20.07 11.78
C ASN A 186 -21.08 21.34 11.91
N THR A 187 -20.43 22.49 11.93
CA THR A 187 -21.09 23.78 12.12
C THR A 187 -21.19 24.61 10.85
N TRP A 188 -20.49 24.22 9.79
CA TRP A 188 -20.36 24.95 8.52
C TRP A 188 -19.78 26.36 8.69
N ILE A 189 -19.04 26.61 9.79
CA ILE A 189 -18.42 27.90 10.07
C ILE A 189 -16.96 27.88 9.64
N PRO A 190 -16.48 28.92 8.93
CA PRO A 190 -15.06 29.05 8.61
C PRO A 190 -14.20 29.14 9.87
N ARG A 191 -13.11 28.36 9.91
CA ARG A 191 -12.13 28.41 11.00
C ARG A 191 -11.05 29.44 10.67
N PHE A 192 -11.35 30.71 10.92
CA PHE A 192 -10.48 31.84 10.60
C PHE A 192 -9.08 31.73 11.22
N THR A 193 -8.95 31.09 12.38
CA THR A 193 -7.65 30.84 13.05
C THR A 193 -6.71 29.93 12.29
N ARG A 194 -7.22 29.22 11.27
CA ARG A 194 -6.42 28.32 10.41
C ARG A 194 -6.12 28.90 9.03
N VAL A 195 -6.66 30.06 8.72
CA VAL A 195 -6.42 30.73 7.43
C VAL A 195 -4.99 31.29 7.44
N GLY A 196 -4.19 30.93 6.43
CA GLY A 196 -2.79 31.35 6.32
C GLY A 196 -1.84 30.61 7.26
N THR A 197 -2.28 29.52 7.94
CA THR A 197 -1.39 28.71 8.78
C THR A 197 -0.40 27.94 7.92
N ILE A 198 0.89 28.06 8.21
CA ILE A 198 1.95 27.26 7.61
C ILE A 198 1.82 25.83 8.15
N LEU A 199 1.93 24.86 7.25
CA LEU A 199 1.91 23.43 7.57
C LEU A 199 3.38 22.98 7.74
N GLU A 200 3.70 22.42 8.91
CA GLU A 200 5.01 21.84 9.26
C GLU A 200 4.92 20.31 9.30
#